data_05d64bd93c277d48add0c05ccb0af046
#
_entry.id   05d64bd93c277d48add0c05ccb0af046
#
_cell.length_a   1.000
_cell.length_b   1.000
_cell.length_c   1.000
_cell.angle_alpha   90.00
_cell.angle_beta   90.00
_cell.angle_gamma   90.00
#
_symmetry.space_group_name_H-M   'P 1'
#
loop_
_entity.id
_entity.type
_entity.pdbx_description
1 polymer ?
#
loop_
_entity_poly.entity_id
_entity_poly.type
_entity_poly.pdbx_seq_one_letter_code
_entity_poly.pdbx_strand_id
1 'polypeptide(L)'
;NESKKISTLSDDVDDRIYGSDIIADALREQRFPYICLNPGASYRGLHDSLVNYLGNHTPEIVTCMHEEHAVGIAQGYAKVTDKALAVAVHSNVGLMHASMGVFNAWCDRVPMLILGATGPLDAAIRRPWIEWIHTAIDQGSMIRGFTKWDDQPASPEAAVESIRRGVMLANTAPSGPVYVNLDVTIQEQKIETRQNLGDVAHFSSPEDAEPPKK
;
A
#
# COMPACT_ATOMS: atom_id res chain seq x y z
N ASN A 1 18.74 -20.40 -24.22
CA ASN A 1 18.14 -20.43 -22.89
C ASN A 1 16.69 -20.03 -23.01
N GLU A 2 15.82 -21.02 -23.22
CA GLU A 2 14.37 -20.83 -23.18
C GLU A 2 13.97 -20.60 -21.72
N SER A 3 13.50 -19.40 -21.43
CA SER A 3 12.82 -19.13 -20.17
C SER A 3 11.57 -20.02 -20.14
N LYS A 4 11.51 -20.97 -19.22
CA LYS A 4 10.30 -21.74 -18.92
C LYS A 4 9.18 -20.74 -18.62
N LYS A 5 8.24 -20.56 -19.56
CA LYS A 5 6.94 -20.00 -19.25
C LYS A 5 6.33 -20.89 -18.16
N ILE A 6 6.11 -20.29 -16.98
CA ILE A 6 5.25 -20.91 -15.99
C ILE A 6 3.88 -21.03 -16.64
N SER A 7 3.41 -22.24 -16.86
CA SER A 7 2.08 -22.48 -17.42
C SER A 7 1.07 -21.91 -16.43
N THR A 8 0.32 -20.91 -16.89
CA THR A 8 -0.86 -20.41 -16.16
C THR A 8 -1.80 -21.59 -15.89
N LEU A 9 -2.20 -21.71 -14.64
CA LEU A 9 -3.22 -22.65 -14.22
C LEU A 9 -4.52 -22.33 -14.95
N SER A 10 -5.06 -23.35 -15.67
CA SER A 10 -6.37 -23.50 -16.28
C SER A 10 -6.92 -22.35 -17.15
N ASP A 11 -7.44 -22.74 -18.33
CA ASP A 11 -8.13 -21.88 -19.31
C ASP A 11 -9.48 -21.30 -18.82
N ASP A 12 -9.88 -21.54 -17.56
CA ASP A 12 -10.95 -20.84 -16.87
C ASP A 12 -10.36 -19.63 -16.14
N VAL A 13 -10.00 -18.59 -16.87
CA VAL A 13 -9.78 -17.26 -16.29
C VAL A 13 -11.14 -16.80 -15.78
N ASP A 14 -11.29 -16.85 -14.47
CA ASP A 14 -12.44 -16.29 -13.79
C ASP A 14 -12.44 -14.78 -14.05
N ASP A 15 -13.37 -14.29 -14.88
CA ASP A 15 -13.54 -12.87 -15.20
C ASP A 15 -13.88 -12.01 -13.97
N ARG A 16 -13.90 -12.62 -12.80
CA ARG A 16 -14.19 -11.94 -11.54
C ARG A 16 -13.03 -11.05 -11.14
N ILE A 17 -13.36 -9.83 -10.83
CA ILE A 17 -12.43 -8.83 -10.28
C ILE A 17 -12.65 -8.76 -8.78
N TYR A 18 -11.55 -8.65 -8.04
CA TYR A 18 -11.57 -8.49 -6.59
C TYR A 18 -11.23 -7.05 -6.18
N GLY A 19 -11.58 -6.67 -4.96
CA GLY A 19 -11.20 -5.37 -4.41
C GLY A 19 -9.69 -5.15 -4.45
N SER A 20 -8.90 -6.19 -4.21
CA SER A 20 -7.44 -6.13 -4.33
C SER A 20 -6.94 -5.80 -5.75
N ASP A 21 -7.68 -6.17 -6.81
CA ASP A 21 -7.29 -5.86 -8.18
C ASP A 21 -7.41 -4.36 -8.47
N ILE A 22 -8.51 -3.73 -8.01
CA ILE A 22 -8.65 -2.28 -8.19
C ILE A 22 -7.69 -1.49 -7.29
N ILE A 23 -7.35 -2.01 -6.11
CA ILE A 23 -6.30 -1.46 -5.25
C ILE A 23 -4.93 -1.57 -5.93
N ALA A 24 -4.63 -2.71 -6.56
CA ALA A 24 -3.39 -2.90 -7.32
C ALA A 24 -3.32 -1.96 -8.54
N ASP A 25 -4.45 -1.75 -9.25
CA ASP A 25 -4.53 -0.75 -10.31
C ASP A 25 -4.23 0.66 -9.81
N ALA A 26 -4.75 1.05 -8.64
CA ALA A 26 -4.44 2.35 -8.03
C ALA A 26 -2.95 2.52 -7.74
N LEU A 27 -2.27 1.46 -7.30
CA LEU A 27 -0.82 1.48 -7.09
C LEU A 27 -0.06 1.61 -8.43
N ARG A 28 -0.51 0.92 -9.48
CA ARG A 28 0.06 1.05 -10.83
C ARG A 28 -0.10 2.45 -11.39
N GLU A 29 -1.24 3.09 -11.17
CA GLU A 29 -1.49 4.49 -11.56
C GLU A 29 -0.50 5.47 -10.94
N GLN A 30 -0.02 5.20 -9.71
CA GLN A 30 1.01 6.02 -9.06
C GLN A 30 2.41 5.84 -9.66
N ARG A 31 2.58 4.89 -10.59
CA ARG A 31 3.83 4.61 -11.31
C ARG A 31 5.00 4.28 -10.38
N PHE A 32 4.73 3.65 -9.24
CA PHE A 32 5.79 3.11 -8.42
C PHE A 32 6.56 2.05 -9.20
N PRO A 33 7.91 2.15 -9.32
CA PRO A 33 8.68 1.08 -9.96
C PRO A 33 8.69 -0.18 -9.11
N TYR A 34 8.69 -0.01 -7.80
CA TYR A 34 8.78 -1.10 -6.82
C TYR A 34 7.78 -0.93 -5.68
N ILE A 35 7.40 -2.05 -5.09
CA ILE A 35 6.80 -2.13 -3.76
C ILE A 35 7.64 -3.04 -2.88
N CYS A 36 8.12 -2.52 -1.75
CA CYS A 36 8.92 -3.29 -0.80
C CYS A 36 8.00 -3.96 0.23
N LEU A 37 8.14 -5.27 0.42
CA LEU A 37 7.29 -5.97 1.38
C LEU A 37 7.99 -7.19 2.01
N ASN A 38 7.59 -7.49 3.25
CA ASN A 38 7.79 -8.79 3.85
C ASN A 38 6.46 -9.55 3.75
N PRO A 39 6.38 -10.73 3.08
CA PRO A 39 5.12 -11.41 2.82
C PRO A 39 4.31 -11.67 4.08
N GLY A 40 3.00 -11.39 4.03
CA GLY A 40 2.11 -11.55 5.16
C GLY A 40 0.66 -11.83 4.75
N ALA A 41 -0.02 -12.69 5.52
CA ALA A 41 -1.36 -13.16 5.18
C ALA A 41 -2.45 -12.07 5.22
N SER A 42 -2.24 -10.96 5.92
CA SER A 42 -3.24 -9.89 6.03
C SER A 42 -3.42 -9.08 4.74
N TYR A 43 -2.47 -9.14 3.82
CA TYR A 43 -2.60 -8.55 2.48
C TYR A 43 -2.40 -9.58 1.36
N ARG A 44 -2.83 -10.83 1.61
CA ARG A 44 -2.74 -11.91 0.60
C ARG A 44 -3.47 -11.58 -0.70
N GLY A 45 -4.63 -10.90 -0.61
CA GLY A 45 -5.36 -10.45 -1.79
C GLY A 45 -4.53 -9.47 -2.62
N LEU A 46 -4.01 -8.42 -1.99
CA LEU A 46 -3.14 -7.46 -2.68
C LEU A 46 -1.88 -8.12 -3.25
N HIS A 47 -1.24 -9.02 -2.50
CA HIS A 47 -0.06 -9.74 -2.97
C HIS A 47 -0.38 -10.59 -4.20
N ASP A 48 -1.49 -11.32 -4.17
CA ASP A 48 -1.96 -12.10 -5.31
C ASP A 48 -2.24 -11.22 -6.53
N SER A 49 -2.93 -10.09 -6.35
CA SER A 49 -3.21 -9.15 -7.43
C SER A 49 -1.95 -8.52 -8.01
N LEU A 50 -0.96 -8.18 -7.21
CA LEU A 50 0.33 -7.68 -7.71
C LEU A 50 1.05 -8.72 -8.59
N VAL A 51 0.99 -10.01 -8.22
CA VAL A 51 1.69 -11.09 -8.94
C VAL A 51 0.88 -11.57 -10.13
N ASN A 52 -0.38 -11.96 -9.94
CA ASN A 52 -1.17 -12.65 -10.94
C ASN A 52 -1.97 -11.71 -11.82
N TYR A 53 -2.58 -10.67 -11.26
CA TYR A 53 -3.37 -9.70 -12.02
C TYR A 53 -2.47 -8.67 -12.73
N LEU A 54 -1.47 -8.10 -12.05
CA LEU A 54 -0.54 -7.13 -12.65
C LEU A 54 0.70 -7.79 -13.29
N GLY A 55 0.92 -9.09 -13.11
CA GLY A 55 2.08 -9.79 -13.64
C GLY A 55 3.41 -9.38 -12.98
N ASN A 56 3.38 -8.88 -11.76
CA ASN A 56 4.53 -8.36 -11.02
C ASN A 56 5.26 -7.20 -11.77
N HIS A 57 4.48 -6.29 -12.37
CA HIS A 57 5.01 -5.13 -13.08
C HIS A 57 4.29 -3.86 -12.65
N THR A 58 5.06 -2.85 -12.30
CA THR A 58 4.61 -1.50 -11.96
C THR A 58 3.43 -1.50 -10.97
N PRO A 59 3.72 -1.79 -9.70
CA PRO A 59 5.04 -1.97 -9.09
C PRO A 59 5.56 -3.42 -9.16
N GLU A 60 6.89 -3.58 -9.28
CA GLU A 60 7.54 -4.87 -9.08
C GLU A 60 7.80 -5.12 -7.59
N ILE A 61 7.55 -6.34 -7.11
CA ILE A 61 7.74 -6.68 -5.70
C ILE A 61 9.23 -6.84 -5.38
N VAL A 62 9.70 -6.11 -4.39
CA VAL A 62 10.97 -6.34 -3.71
C VAL A 62 10.71 -7.05 -2.39
N THR A 63 10.97 -8.35 -2.37
CA THR A 63 10.78 -9.16 -1.16
C THR A 63 11.86 -8.85 -0.14
N CYS A 64 11.44 -8.47 1.07
CA CYS A 64 12.31 -8.14 2.18
C CYS A 64 12.20 -9.20 3.28
N MET A 65 13.28 -9.38 4.05
CA MET A 65 13.32 -10.33 5.18
C MET A 65 12.72 -9.76 6.47
N HIS A 66 12.45 -8.46 6.49
CA HIS A 66 11.92 -7.75 7.66
C HIS A 66 11.27 -6.43 7.21
N GLU A 67 10.24 -5.99 7.90
CA GLU A 67 9.49 -4.77 7.54
C GLU A 67 10.33 -3.49 7.66
N GLU A 68 11.23 -3.44 8.65
CA GLU A 68 12.17 -2.32 8.77
C GLU A 68 13.09 -2.22 7.55
N HIS A 69 13.52 -3.35 6.97
CA HIS A 69 14.30 -3.35 5.73
C HIS A 69 13.48 -2.79 4.56
N ALA A 70 12.19 -3.14 4.47
CA ALA A 70 11.30 -2.63 3.44
C ALA A 70 11.19 -1.10 3.50
N VAL A 71 10.97 -0.56 4.71
CA VAL A 71 10.93 0.89 4.94
C VAL A 71 12.28 1.54 4.66
N GLY A 72 13.39 0.92 5.11
CA GLY A 72 14.75 1.43 4.88
C GLY A 72 15.11 1.51 3.39
N ILE A 73 14.72 0.51 2.59
CA ILE A 73 14.91 0.52 1.13
C ILE A 73 14.12 1.67 0.50
N ALA A 74 12.84 1.83 0.87
CA ALA A 74 12.00 2.91 0.36
C ALA A 74 12.53 4.29 0.76
N GLN A 75 13.02 4.45 1.99
CA GLN A 75 13.67 5.67 2.45
C GLN A 75 14.93 5.99 1.64
N GLY A 76 15.82 5.01 1.45
CA GLY A 76 17.03 5.17 0.66
C GLY A 76 16.74 5.53 -0.80
N TYR A 77 15.77 4.85 -1.40
CA TYR A 77 15.32 5.14 -2.76
C TYR A 77 14.83 6.60 -2.89
N ALA A 78 13.94 7.03 -2.00
CA ALA A 78 13.40 8.39 -2.06
C ALA A 78 14.47 9.46 -1.84
N LYS A 79 15.44 9.23 -0.95
CA LYS A 79 16.57 10.17 -0.72
C LYS A 79 17.48 10.33 -1.94
N VAL A 80 17.55 9.34 -2.82
CA VAL A 80 18.40 9.38 -4.02
C VAL A 80 17.65 9.89 -5.25
N THR A 81 16.33 9.62 -5.32
CA THR A 81 15.56 9.87 -6.55
C THR A 81 14.52 10.99 -6.41
N ASP A 82 14.30 11.50 -5.20
CA ASP A 82 13.20 12.42 -4.84
C ASP A 82 11.81 11.88 -5.19
N LYS A 83 11.66 10.55 -5.22
CA LYS A 83 10.40 9.87 -5.54
C LYS A 83 10.00 8.91 -4.44
N ALA A 84 8.72 8.95 -4.06
CA ALA A 84 8.16 7.99 -3.13
C ALA A 84 8.21 6.55 -3.67
N LEU A 85 8.30 5.57 -2.76
CA LEU A 85 7.95 4.18 -3.02
C LEU A 85 6.77 3.74 -2.15
N ALA A 86 6.13 2.64 -2.55
CA ALA A 86 5.19 1.92 -1.73
C ALA A 86 5.91 0.87 -0.87
N VAL A 87 5.41 0.69 0.35
CA VAL A 87 5.83 -0.37 1.28
C VAL A 87 4.57 -1.08 1.77
N ALA A 88 4.58 -2.41 1.86
CA ALA A 88 3.51 -3.15 2.52
C ALA A 88 4.03 -3.87 3.77
N VAL A 89 3.31 -3.71 4.88
CA VAL A 89 3.66 -4.27 6.18
C VAL A 89 2.53 -5.15 6.71
N HIS A 90 2.93 -6.32 7.29
CA HIS A 90 1.97 -7.31 7.74
C HIS A 90 1.31 -6.92 9.05
N SER A 91 0.02 -6.52 8.97
CA SER A 91 -0.83 -6.34 10.15
C SER A 91 -0.18 -5.42 11.24
N ASN A 92 -0.61 -5.58 12.47
CA ASN A 92 -0.05 -4.89 13.63
C ASN A 92 1.42 -5.27 13.88
N VAL A 93 1.79 -6.54 13.73
CA VAL A 93 3.16 -7.01 13.98
C VAL A 93 4.16 -6.38 13.00
N GLY A 94 3.84 -6.36 11.70
CA GLY A 94 4.71 -5.74 10.70
C GLY A 94 4.80 -4.22 10.86
N LEU A 95 3.69 -3.57 11.22
CA LEU A 95 3.70 -2.14 11.52
C LEU A 95 4.56 -1.81 12.74
N MET A 96 4.50 -2.63 13.80
CA MET A 96 5.36 -2.47 14.98
C MET A 96 6.84 -2.63 14.61
N HIS A 97 7.18 -3.63 13.79
CA HIS A 97 8.55 -3.84 13.31
C HIS A 97 9.04 -2.69 12.41
N ALA A 98 8.16 -2.08 11.63
CA ALA A 98 8.49 -0.97 10.74
C ALA A 98 8.58 0.39 11.46
N SER A 99 8.01 0.51 12.67
CA SER A 99 7.74 1.81 13.33
C SER A 99 8.97 2.70 13.44
N MET A 100 10.13 2.15 13.79
CA MET A 100 11.36 2.95 13.90
C MET A 100 11.83 3.45 12.53
N GLY A 101 11.72 2.63 11.49
CA GLY A 101 12.01 3.05 10.11
C GLY A 101 11.07 4.16 9.63
N VAL A 102 9.77 4.07 9.96
CA VAL A 102 8.78 5.12 9.65
C VAL A 102 9.11 6.41 10.38
N PHE A 103 9.51 6.33 11.67
CA PHE A 103 9.95 7.51 12.41
C PHE A 103 11.19 8.16 11.78
N ASN A 104 12.16 7.38 11.31
CA ASN A 104 13.32 7.90 10.60
C ASN A 104 12.91 8.61 9.30
N ALA A 105 12.00 8.02 8.51
CA ALA A 105 11.47 8.64 7.29
C ALA A 105 10.73 9.96 7.59
N TRP A 106 9.99 10.02 8.70
CA TRP A 106 9.36 11.24 9.20
C TRP A 106 10.38 12.33 9.54
N CYS A 107 11.42 12.01 10.32
CA CYS A 107 12.48 12.94 10.68
C CYS A 107 13.22 13.49 9.45
N ASP A 108 13.46 12.63 8.46
CA ASP A 108 14.15 12.98 7.22
C ASP A 108 13.22 13.61 6.17
N ARG A 109 11.91 13.73 6.47
CA ARG A 109 10.88 14.24 5.54
C ARG A 109 10.85 13.49 4.21
N VAL A 110 10.97 12.19 4.27
CA VAL A 110 10.98 11.31 3.10
C VAL A 110 9.56 10.90 2.73
N PRO A 111 9.11 11.15 1.49
CA PRO A 111 7.78 10.71 1.05
C PRO A 111 7.73 9.19 0.91
N MET A 112 6.67 8.57 1.44
CA MET A 112 6.47 7.13 1.39
C MET A 112 4.98 6.80 1.54
N LEU A 113 4.48 5.85 0.74
CA LEU A 113 3.17 5.24 0.95
C LEU A 113 3.35 3.93 1.69
N ILE A 114 2.86 3.84 2.92
CA ILE A 114 2.88 2.63 3.71
C ILE A 114 1.49 2.01 3.67
N LEU A 115 1.39 0.80 3.14
CA LEU A 115 0.19 -0.02 3.14
C LEU A 115 0.26 -0.97 4.33
N GLY A 116 -0.61 -0.77 5.29
CA GLY A 116 -0.87 -1.75 6.34
C GLY A 116 -2.02 -2.67 5.93
N ALA A 117 -2.22 -3.70 6.71
CA ALA A 117 -3.40 -4.53 6.58
C ALA A 117 -3.87 -5.02 7.94
N THR A 118 -5.14 -5.35 8.04
CA THR A 118 -5.75 -5.88 9.25
C THR A 118 -6.64 -7.07 8.92
N GLY A 119 -6.83 -7.97 9.87
CA GLY A 119 -7.92 -8.92 9.80
C GLY A 119 -9.28 -8.18 9.78
N PRO A 120 -10.39 -8.91 9.54
CA PRO A 120 -11.70 -8.28 9.42
C PRO A 120 -12.03 -7.41 10.63
N LEU A 121 -12.47 -6.17 10.37
CA LEU A 121 -13.04 -5.31 11.42
C LEU A 121 -14.30 -5.93 11.99
N ASP A 122 -15.12 -6.51 11.12
CA ASP A 122 -16.28 -7.30 11.55
C ASP A 122 -15.83 -8.58 12.25
N ALA A 123 -15.99 -8.59 13.57
CA ALA A 123 -15.60 -9.72 14.39
C ALA A 123 -16.35 -11.02 14.06
N ALA A 124 -17.56 -10.93 13.47
CA ALA A 124 -18.38 -12.09 13.14
C ALA A 124 -17.79 -12.97 12.03
N ILE A 125 -16.98 -12.38 11.15
CA ILE A 125 -16.38 -13.10 10.01
C ILE A 125 -14.89 -13.40 10.21
N ARG A 126 -14.33 -13.07 11.37
CA ARG A 126 -12.93 -13.38 11.70
C ARG A 126 -12.71 -14.88 11.80
N ARG A 127 -11.71 -15.40 11.11
CA ARG A 127 -11.28 -16.79 11.28
C ARG A 127 -10.72 -16.98 12.69
N PRO A 128 -10.93 -18.17 13.29
CA PRO A 128 -10.48 -18.44 14.67
C PRO A 128 -9.00 -18.13 14.87
N TRP A 129 -8.69 -17.49 15.99
CA TRP A 129 -7.39 -17.09 16.53
C TRP A 129 -6.49 -16.30 15.56
N ILE A 130 -6.28 -16.73 14.33
CA ILE A 130 -5.28 -16.13 13.42
C ILE A 130 -5.59 -14.66 13.08
N GLU A 131 -6.85 -14.32 12.79
CA GLU A 131 -7.23 -12.93 12.48
C GLU A 131 -7.39 -12.10 13.76
N TRP A 132 -7.70 -12.72 14.88
CA TRP A 132 -7.77 -12.03 16.16
C TRP A 132 -6.42 -11.47 16.63
N ILE A 133 -5.33 -12.21 16.42
CA ILE A 133 -3.98 -11.75 16.77
C ILE A 133 -3.41 -10.76 15.75
N HIS A 134 -4.03 -10.66 14.56
CA HIS A 134 -3.63 -9.79 13.48
C HIS A 134 -4.58 -8.60 13.28
N THR A 135 -5.41 -8.29 14.26
CA THR A 135 -6.34 -7.17 14.23
C THR A 135 -6.13 -6.30 15.46
N ALA A 136 -5.85 -5.03 15.24
CA ALA A 136 -5.80 -4.02 16.29
C ALA A 136 -6.88 -2.96 16.02
N ILE A 137 -7.50 -2.47 17.10
CA ILE A 137 -8.40 -1.32 17.02
C ILE A 137 -7.56 -0.10 16.65
N ASP A 138 -7.95 0.63 15.62
CA ASP A 138 -7.24 1.84 15.18
C ASP A 138 -5.72 1.61 15.04
N GLN A 139 -5.35 0.70 14.12
CA GLN A 139 -3.96 0.33 13.89
C GLN A 139 -3.08 1.53 13.50
N GLY A 140 -3.63 2.52 12.78
CA GLY A 140 -2.95 3.75 12.41
C GLY A 140 -2.49 4.57 13.62
N SER A 141 -3.17 4.45 14.78
CA SER A 141 -2.79 5.18 16.00
C SER A 141 -1.38 4.87 16.48
N MET A 142 -0.82 3.69 16.13
CA MET A 142 0.54 3.31 16.52
C MET A 142 1.62 4.22 15.91
N ILE A 143 1.35 4.82 14.74
CA ILE A 143 2.31 5.64 14.00
C ILE A 143 1.79 7.04 13.66
N ARG A 144 0.54 7.38 14.04
CA ARG A 144 -0.10 8.66 13.75
C ARG A 144 0.72 9.87 14.19
N GLY A 145 1.52 9.75 15.26
CA GLY A 145 2.40 10.80 15.75
C GLY A 145 3.58 11.13 14.85
N PHE A 146 3.89 10.29 13.86
CA PHE A 146 5.02 10.43 12.94
C PHE A 146 4.69 9.97 11.51
N THR A 147 3.46 10.20 11.09
CA THR A 147 3.00 10.17 9.70
C THR A 147 2.26 11.47 9.39
N LYS A 148 2.22 11.88 8.12
CA LYS A 148 1.47 13.06 7.71
C LYS A 148 -0.02 12.83 7.74
N TRP A 149 -0.45 11.60 7.50
CA TRP A 149 -1.84 11.20 7.42
C TRP A 149 -1.94 9.69 7.51
N ASP A 150 -3.02 9.20 8.08
CA ASP A 150 -3.39 7.81 8.09
C ASP A 150 -4.87 7.64 7.78
N ASP A 151 -5.23 6.51 7.19
CA ASP A 151 -6.60 6.16 6.87
C ASP A 151 -6.83 4.65 6.91
N GLN A 152 -8.08 4.27 7.13
CA GLN A 152 -8.56 2.89 7.04
C GLN A 152 -9.86 2.88 6.23
N PRO A 153 -9.75 2.75 4.90
CA PRO A 153 -10.90 2.80 4.01
C PRO A 153 -11.86 1.64 4.24
N ALA A 154 -13.16 1.90 4.11
CA ALA A 154 -14.22 0.95 4.37
C ALA A 154 -14.72 0.20 3.12
N SER A 155 -14.23 0.54 1.93
CA SER A 155 -14.56 -0.12 0.66
C SER A 155 -13.36 -0.14 -0.27
N PRO A 156 -13.36 -0.99 -1.31
CA PRO A 156 -12.31 -0.99 -2.33
C PRO A 156 -12.17 0.37 -3.03
N GLU A 157 -13.27 1.04 -3.33
CA GLU A 157 -13.29 2.36 -3.98
C GLU A 157 -12.70 3.44 -3.07
N ALA A 158 -13.05 3.40 -1.78
CA ALA A 158 -12.44 4.30 -0.78
C ALA A 158 -10.94 4.03 -0.64
N ALA A 159 -10.49 2.78 -0.77
CA ALA A 159 -9.06 2.45 -0.74
C ALA A 159 -8.30 3.07 -1.92
N VAL A 160 -8.90 3.10 -3.12
CA VAL A 160 -8.31 3.79 -4.28
C VAL A 160 -8.16 5.29 -4.00
N GLU A 161 -9.20 5.94 -3.48
CA GLU A 161 -9.13 7.36 -3.12
C GLU A 161 -8.07 7.60 -2.04
N SER A 162 -8.01 6.76 -1.01
CA SER A 162 -7.03 6.88 0.06
C SER A 162 -5.59 6.73 -0.44
N ILE A 163 -5.33 5.83 -1.39
CA ILE A 163 -4.01 5.68 -2.01
C ILE A 163 -3.64 6.94 -2.78
N ARG A 164 -4.52 7.45 -3.64
CA ARG A 164 -4.29 8.67 -4.42
C ARG A 164 -4.04 9.88 -3.52
N ARG A 165 -4.90 10.09 -2.53
CA ARG A 165 -4.78 11.15 -1.53
C ARG A 165 -3.50 11.00 -0.71
N GLY A 166 -3.20 9.79 -0.26
CA GLY A 166 -2.01 9.50 0.52
C GLY A 166 -0.73 9.84 -0.24
N VAL A 167 -0.63 9.43 -1.51
CA VAL A 167 0.54 9.76 -2.34
C VAL A 167 0.66 11.26 -2.58
N MET A 168 -0.44 11.97 -2.86
CA MET A 168 -0.45 13.42 -2.95
C MET A 168 0.08 14.07 -1.66
N LEU A 169 -0.44 13.66 -0.50
CA LEU A 169 -0.03 14.21 0.80
C LEU A 169 1.43 13.87 1.12
N ALA A 170 1.89 12.65 0.81
CA ALA A 170 3.28 12.26 1.04
C ALA A 170 4.26 13.16 0.30
N ASN A 171 3.95 13.51 -0.95
CA ASN A 171 4.80 14.33 -1.82
C ASN A 171 4.59 15.84 -1.62
N THR A 172 3.52 16.28 -0.97
CA THR A 172 3.29 17.71 -0.69
C THR A 172 4.25 18.17 0.40
N ALA A 173 4.96 19.27 0.18
CA ALA A 173 5.90 19.84 1.14
C ALA A 173 5.19 20.34 2.43
N PRO A 174 5.76 20.12 3.63
CA PRO A 174 6.91 19.26 3.91
C PRO A 174 6.57 17.78 3.69
N SER A 175 7.35 17.09 2.86
CA SER A 175 7.13 15.67 2.53
C SER A 175 7.20 14.76 3.75
N GLY A 176 6.66 13.57 3.65
CA GLY A 176 6.73 12.61 4.75
C GLY A 176 5.90 11.34 4.49
N PRO A 177 6.04 10.33 5.35
CA PRO A 177 5.32 9.07 5.23
C PRO A 177 3.82 9.25 5.48
N VAL A 178 3.01 8.46 4.78
CA VAL A 178 1.57 8.28 5.00
C VAL A 178 1.24 6.80 5.16
N TYR A 179 0.13 6.50 5.84
CA TYR A 179 -0.27 5.14 6.13
C TYR A 179 -1.72 4.87 5.71
N VAL A 180 -1.96 3.79 4.98
CA VAL A 180 -3.30 3.31 4.60
C VAL A 180 -3.45 1.87 5.06
N ASN A 181 -4.40 1.62 5.96
CA ASN A 181 -4.65 0.30 6.54
C ASN A 181 -5.78 -0.42 5.79
N LEU A 182 -5.47 -1.53 5.12
CA LEU A 182 -6.42 -2.27 4.29
C LEU A 182 -7.02 -3.45 5.08
N ASP A 183 -8.33 -3.42 5.29
CA ASP A 183 -9.05 -4.59 5.81
C ASP A 183 -8.97 -5.75 4.80
N VAL A 184 -8.75 -6.97 5.27
CA VAL A 184 -8.72 -8.16 4.42
C VAL A 184 -10.03 -8.36 3.66
N THR A 185 -11.17 -7.95 4.22
CA THR A 185 -12.48 -8.11 3.59
C THR A 185 -12.65 -7.25 2.35
N ILE A 186 -12.16 -6.01 2.36
CA ILE A 186 -12.23 -5.16 1.16
C ILE A 186 -11.29 -5.66 0.06
N GLN A 187 -10.18 -6.30 0.43
CA GLN A 187 -9.27 -6.91 -0.54
C GLN A 187 -9.90 -8.13 -1.23
N GLU A 188 -10.63 -8.95 -0.48
CA GLU A 188 -11.25 -10.21 -0.94
C GLU A 188 -12.69 -10.03 -1.44
N GLN A 189 -13.21 -8.81 -1.39
CA GLN A 189 -14.54 -8.49 -1.91
C GLN A 189 -14.60 -8.69 -3.42
N LYS A 190 -15.57 -9.47 -3.89
CA LYS A 190 -15.84 -9.61 -5.33
C LYS A 190 -16.49 -8.34 -5.86
N ILE A 191 -16.01 -7.87 -6.99
CA ILE A 191 -16.51 -6.68 -7.68
C ILE A 191 -17.31 -7.14 -8.90
N GLU A 192 -18.62 -6.92 -8.89
CA GLU A 192 -19.51 -7.29 -9.99
C GLU A 192 -19.42 -6.31 -11.16
N THR A 193 -19.20 -5.03 -10.85
CA THR A 193 -19.11 -3.97 -11.87
C THR A 193 -17.99 -3.01 -11.53
N ARG A 194 -17.03 -2.88 -12.43
CA ARG A 194 -15.93 -1.93 -12.28
C ARG A 194 -16.44 -0.51 -12.40
N GLN A 195 -16.36 0.25 -11.32
CA GLN A 195 -16.72 1.67 -11.33
C GLN A 195 -15.61 2.52 -11.96
N ASN A 196 -16.00 3.60 -12.65
CA ASN A 196 -15.04 4.62 -13.04
C ASN A 196 -14.72 5.50 -11.84
N LEU A 197 -13.53 5.35 -11.28
CA LEU A 197 -13.08 6.06 -10.07
C LEU A 197 -12.46 7.44 -10.36
N GLY A 198 -12.69 7.98 -11.55
CA GLY A 198 -12.19 9.29 -11.95
C GLY A 198 -10.71 9.31 -12.30
N ASP A 199 -10.17 10.51 -12.55
CA ASP A 199 -8.79 10.70 -12.98
C ASP A 199 -7.86 10.94 -11.79
N VAL A 200 -6.72 10.28 -11.77
CA VAL A 200 -5.64 10.48 -10.79
C VAL A 200 -5.07 11.90 -10.81
N ALA A 201 -5.22 12.62 -11.92
CA ALA A 201 -4.76 14.01 -12.07
C ALA A 201 -5.37 14.99 -11.04
N HIS A 202 -6.53 14.67 -10.47
CA HIS A 202 -7.12 15.46 -9.39
C HIS A 202 -6.34 15.38 -8.07
N PHE A 203 -5.42 14.44 -7.94
CA PHE A 203 -4.59 14.23 -6.76
C PHE A 203 -3.13 14.62 -7.01
N SER A 204 -2.89 15.71 -7.73
CA SER A 204 -1.54 16.27 -7.89
C SER A 204 -1.14 17.10 -6.67
N SER A 205 0.12 16.97 -6.25
CA SER A 205 0.66 17.86 -5.22
C SER A 205 0.69 19.32 -5.71
N PRO A 206 0.37 20.30 -4.86
CA PRO A 206 0.57 21.71 -5.21
C PRO A 206 2.04 21.97 -5.57
N GLU A 207 2.28 22.86 -6.53
CA GLU A 207 3.63 23.34 -6.78
C GLU A 207 4.14 24.13 -5.57
N ASP A 208 5.43 24.00 -5.28
CA ASP A 208 6.06 24.78 -4.21
C ASP A 208 5.98 26.28 -4.57
N ALA A 209 5.56 27.10 -3.61
CA ALA A 209 5.54 28.53 -3.80
C ALA A 209 6.99 29.05 -4.04
N GLU A 210 7.19 29.83 -5.10
CA GLU A 210 8.46 30.52 -5.28
C GLU A 210 8.73 31.42 -4.07
N PRO A 211 9.99 31.44 -3.56
CA PRO A 211 10.34 32.38 -2.49
C PRO A 211 10.12 33.81 -2.97
N PRO A 212 9.66 34.73 -2.10
CA PRO A 212 9.45 36.11 -2.49
C PRO A 212 10.74 36.70 -3.09
N LYS A 213 10.63 37.25 -4.27
CA LYS A 213 11.76 37.97 -4.92
C LYS A 213 12.18 39.11 -3.98
N LYS A 214 13.45 39.10 -3.57
CA LYS A 214 14.06 40.17 -2.75
C LYS A 214 14.16 41.45 -3.55
#